data_c0c64a9a4b24ef44dc266bfc30c97c0f
#
_entry.id   c0c64a9a4b24ef44dc266bfc30c97c0f
#
_cell.length_a   1.000
_cell.length_b   1.000
_cell.length_c   1.000
_cell.angle_alpha   90.00
_cell.angle_beta   90.00
_cell.angle_gamma   90.00
#
_symmetry.space_group_name_H-M   'P 1'
#
loop_
_entity.id
_entity.type
_entity.pdbx_description
1 polymer ?
#
loop_
_entity_poly.entity_id
_entity_poly.type
_entity_poly.pdbx_seq_one_letter_code
_entity_poly.pdbx_strand_id
1 'polypeptide(L)'
;MMKISLRFAPPADLKVINERYAEIDFVPSHAGELIVLASIDEKIIGQGRVVGIDANSGELGGIYVFPGNEGLGIARKVVDFLIKNSDFSMLYYLPFAELEGFYGSMGFAAVKDMAQVPEAVLKKHEWCNSNYDKPVLLLERSK
;
A
#
# COMPACT_ATOMS: atom_id res chain seq x y z
N MET A 1 -19.61 3.15 19.66
CA MET A 1 -19.19 3.28 18.25
C MET A 1 -17.69 3.19 18.16
N MET A 2 -17.20 2.26 17.35
CA MET A 2 -15.75 2.14 17.14
C MET A 2 -15.23 3.29 16.30
N LYS A 3 -14.17 3.93 16.78
CA LYS A 3 -13.52 5.01 16.05
C LYS A 3 -12.16 4.53 15.54
N ILE A 4 -11.99 4.54 14.23
CA ILE A 4 -10.73 4.19 13.61
C ILE A 4 -9.87 5.44 13.50
N SER A 5 -8.68 5.41 14.08
CA SER A 5 -7.72 6.50 14.02
C SER A 5 -6.59 6.14 13.07
N LEU A 6 -6.12 7.12 12.31
CA LEU A 6 -5.03 6.95 11.35
C LEU A 6 -3.92 7.95 11.67
N ARG A 7 -2.67 7.48 11.64
CA ARG A 7 -1.51 8.35 11.86
C ARG A 7 -0.30 7.81 11.13
N PHE A 8 0.65 8.68 10.82
CA PHE A 8 1.94 8.22 10.32
C PHE A 8 2.73 7.55 11.43
N ALA A 9 3.45 6.50 11.07
CA ALA A 9 4.30 5.78 12.00
C ALA A 9 5.62 6.52 12.20
N PRO A 10 6.03 6.78 13.46
CA PRO A 10 7.38 7.29 13.72
C PRO A 10 8.43 6.20 13.49
N PRO A 11 9.70 6.57 13.25
CA PRO A 11 10.76 5.57 13.03
C PRO A 11 10.88 4.52 14.13
N ALA A 12 10.51 4.87 15.36
CA ALA A 12 10.56 3.94 16.49
C ALA A 12 9.63 2.74 16.33
N ASP A 13 8.59 2.85 15.48
CA ASP A 13 7.62 1.77 15.28
C ASP A 13 8.03 0.78 14.18
N LEU A 14 9.14 1.04 13.48
CA LEU A 14 9.54 0.24 12.32
C LEU A 14 9.73 -1.24 12.66
N LYS A 15 10.31 -1.54 13.81
CA LYS A 15 10.53 -2.92 14.23
C LYS A 15 9.21 -3.68 14.37
N VAL A 16 8.22 -3.09 15.02
CA VAL A 16 6.90 -3.71 15.23
C VAL A 16 6.18 -3.87 13.90
N ILE A 17 6.27 -2.85 13.03
CA ILE A 17 5.68 -2.89 11.69
C ILE A 17 6.24 -4.08 10.90
N ASN A 18 7.55 -4.29 10.95
CA ASN A 18 8.19 -5.38 10.21
C ASN A 18 7.91 -6.75 10.81
N GLU A 19 7.69 -6.83 12.12
CA GLU A 19 7.24 -8.07 12.75
C GLU A 19 5.86 -8.47 12.20
N ARG A 20 4.97 -7.49 11.98
CA ARG A 20 3.66 -7.75 11.37
C ARG A 20 3.78 -8.19 9.92
N TYR A 21 4.63 -7.52 9.13
CA TYR A 21 4.84 -7.94 7.75
C TYR A 21 5.45 -9.34 7.65
N ALA A 22 6.29 -9.73 8.59
CA ALA A 22 6.86 -11.06 8.61
C ALA A 22 5.78 -12.15 8.79
N GLU A 23 4.67 -11.83 9.46
CA GLU A 23 3.56 -12.77 9.64
C GLU A 23 2.94 -13.23 8.32
N ILE A 24 3.05 -12.39 7.28
CA ILE A 24 2.48 -12.68 5.96
C ILE A 24 3.57 -12.82 4.89
N ASP A 25 4.80 -13.04 5.30
CA ASP A 25 5.96 -13.18 4.41
C ASP A 25 6.11 -11.99 3.45
N PHE A 26 5.78 -10.80 3.93
CA PHE A 26 5.87 -9.58 3.13
C PHE A 26 7.21 -8.89 3.32
N VAL A 27 7.65 -8.18 2.29
CA VAL A 27 8.92 -7.44 2.28
C VAL A 27 8.93 -6.38 3.38
N PRO A 28 9.99 -6.31 4.21
CA PRO A 28 10.04 -5.33 5.29
C PRO A 28 10.09 -3.89 4.78
N SER A 29 9.64 -2.98 5.64
CA SER A 29 9.74 -1.54 5.40
C SER A 29 11.07 -1.01 5.87
N HIS A 30 11.48 0.13 5.32
CA HIS A 30 12.72 0.82 5.65
C HIS A 30 12.44 2.24 6.10
N ALA A 31 13.40 2.85 6.77
CA ALA A 31 13.32 4.25 7.16
C ALA A 31 13.14 5.13 5.91
N GLY A 32 12.32 6.17 6.05
CA GLY A 32 12.03 7.08 4.94
C GLY A 32 10.79 6.73 4.12
N GLU A 33 10.25 5.54 4.31
CA GLU A 33 8.96 5.20 3.68
C GLU A 33 7.81 5.86 4.44
N LEU A 34 6.75 6.18 3.71
CA LEU A 34 5.55 6.78 4.30
C LEU A 34 4.64 5.67 4.79
N ILE A 35 4.63 5.43 6.10
CA ILE A 35 3.88 4.32 6.71
C ILE A 35 2.75 4.87 7.54
N VAL A 36 1.54 4.35 7.35
CA VAL A 36 0.37 4.69 8.16
C VAL A 36 -0.02 3.52 9.05
N LEU A 37 -0.42 3.85 10.27
CA LEU A 37 -0.98 2.89 11.22
C LEU A 37 -2.44 3.23 11.47
N ALA A 38 -3.29 2.20 11.45
CA ALA A 38 -4.70 2.31 11.82
C ALA A 38 -4.89 1.70 13.20
N SER A 39 -5.67 2.36 14.05
CA SER A 39 -5.92 1.86 15.40
C SER A 39 -7.36 2.06 15.83
N ILE A 40 -7.81 1.20 16.75
CA ILE A 40 -9.07 1.32 17.46
C ILE A 40 -8.74 1.26 18.95
N ASP A 41 -9.16 2.26 19.71
CA ASP A 41 -8.89 2.32 21.17
C ASP A 41 -7.40 2.13 21.47
N GLU A 42 -6.55 2.81 20.71
CA GLU A 42 -5.10 2.78 20.86
C GLU A 42 -4.42 1.46 20.45
N LYS A 43 -5.21 0.45 20.06
CA LYS A 43 -4.68 -0.81 19.57
C LYS A 43 -4.49 -0.72 18.07
N ILE A 44 -3.28 -1.01 17.59
CA ILE A 44 -2.99 -1.01 16.16
C ILE A 44 -3.64 -2.24 15.52
N ILE A 45 -4.42 -2.01 14.46
CA ILE A 45 -5.21 -3.05 13.79
C ILE A 45 -4.92 -3.17 12.29
N GLY A 46 -4.09 -2.31 11.76
CA GLY A 46 -3.73 -2.35 10.34
C GLY A 46 -2.62 -1.38 10.03
N GLN A 47 -2.03 -1.56 8.85
CA GLN A 47 -0.93 -0.73 8.37
C GLN A 47 -0.88 -0.71 6.84
N GLY A 48 -0.14 0.25 6.29
CA GLY A 48 0.10 0.36 4.86
C GLY A 48 1.20 1.36 4.61
N ARG A 49 1.71 1.41 3.36
CA ARG A 49 2.84 2.28 3.05
C ARG A 49 2.83 2.79 1.63
N VAL A 50 3.55 3.88 1.42
CA VAL A 50 3.97 4.36 0.10
C VAL A 50 5.49 4.43 0.11
N VAL A 51 6.11 3.78 -0.86
CA VAL A 51 7.56 3.80 -1.06
C VAL A 51 7.86 4.77 -2.19
N GLY A 52 8.75 5.74 -1.96
CA GLY A 52 9.16 6.66 -3.00
C GLY A 52 9.96 5.95 -4.09
N ILE A 53 9.60 6.19 -5.34
CA ILE A 53 10.31 5.65 -6.50
C ILE A 53 11.24 6.72 -7.08
N ASP A 54 10.70 7.91 -7.31
CA ASP A 54 11.44 9.09 -7.75
C ASP A 54 10.76 10.33 -7.17
N ALA A 55 11.18 11.52 -7.60
CA ALA A 55 10.63 12.78 -7.07
C ALA A 55 9.12 12.92 -7.29
N ASN A 56 8.58 12.28 -8.32
CA ASN A 56 7.17 12.43 -8.72
C ASN A 56 6.32 11.20 -8.48
N SER A 57 6.93 10.04 -8.23
CA SER A 57 6.22 8.76 -8.22
C SER A 57 6.46 8.00 -6.93
N GLY A 58 5.41 7.39 -6.42
CA GLY A 58 5.48 6.48 -5.29
C GLY A 58 4.74 5.19 -5.59
N GLU A 59 5.05 4.14 -4.84
CA GLU A 59 4.35 2.87 -4.94
C GLU A 59 3.58 2.62 -3.65
N LEU A 60 2.25 2.51 -3.78
CA LEU A 60 1.37 2.09 -2.70
C LEU A 60 1.57 0.58 -2.50
N GLY A 61 1.61 0.14 -1.26
CA GLY A 61 1.74 -1.29 -0.98
C GLY A 61 1.64 -1.61 0.49
N GLY A 62 1.81 -2.89 0.81
CA GLY A 62 1.82 -3.34 2.19
C GLY A 62 0.54 -3.09 2.95
N ILE A 63 -0.61 -3.02 2.28
CA ILE A 63 -1.90 -2.81 2.93
C ILE A 63 -2.27 -4.09 3.67
N TYR A 64 -2.21 -4.04 5.00
CA TYR A 64 -2.42 -5.21 5.84
C TYR A 64 -3.37 -4.87 6.99
N VAL A 65 -4.55 -5.48 6.97
CA VAL A 65 -5.51 -5.43 8.07
C VAL A 65 -5.27 -6.67 8.91
N PHE A 66 -4.99 -6.47 10.21
CA PHE A 66 -4.61 -7.58 11.08
C PHE A 66 -5.77 -8.53 11.28
N PRO A 67 -5.51 -9.85 11.43
CA PRO A 67 -6.56 -10.85 11.61
C PRO A 67 -7.53 -10.49 12.73
N GLY A 68 -8.83 -10.70 12.47
CA GLY A 68 -9.88 -10.37 13.42
C GLY A 68 -10.48 -8.97 13.24
N ASN A 69 -9.91 -8.17 12.34
CA ASN A 69 -10.37 -6.78 12.12
C ASN A 69 -10.93 -6.57 10.71
N GLU A 70 -11.20 -7.63 9.98
CA GLU A 70 -11.77 -7.57 8.65
C GLU A 70 -13.22 -7.06 8.69
N GLY A 71 -13.69 -6.51 7.59
CA GLY A 71 -15.08 -6.05 7.46
C GLY A 71 -15.38 -4.70 8.10
N LEU A 72 -14.37 -3.98 8.60
CA LEU A 72 -14.55 -2.67 9.25
C LEU A 72 -14.16 -1.50 8.33
N GLY A 73 -13.80 -1.77 7.08
CA GLY A 73 -13.41 -0.71 6.14
C GLY A 73 -12.02 -0.14 6.40
N ILE A 74 -11.17 -0.86 7.14
CA ILE A 74 -9.84 -0.38 7.52
C ILE A 74 -8.92 -0.22 6.32
N ALA A 75 -8.90 -1.20 5.40
CA ALA A 75 -8.06 -1.13 4.21
C ALA A 75 -8.36 0.13 3.39
N ARG A 76 -9.64 0.44 3.18
CA ARG A 76 -10.06 1.64 2.46
C ARG A 76 -9.58 2.91 3.15
N LYS A 77 -9.68 2.97 4.46
CA LYS A 77 -9.24 4.13 5.24
C LYS A 77 -7.73 4.31 5.17
N VAL A 78 -6.98 3.22 5.24
CA VAL A 78 -5.52 3.24 5.14
C VAL A 78 -5.10 3.76 3.76
N VAL A 79 -5.68 3.22 2.69
CA VAL A 79 -5.36 3.63 1.33
C VAL A 79 -5.73 5.09 1.10
N ASP A 80 -6.93 5.50 1.52
CA ASP A 80 -7.39 6.88 1.36
C ASP A 80 -6.48 7.87 2.09
N PHE A 81 -6.05 7.54 3.30
CA PHE A 81 -5.13 8.37 4.07
C PHE A 81 -3.79 8.53 3.33
N LEU A 82 -3.25 7.45 2.79
CA LEU A 82 -1.99 7.49 2.05
C LEU A 82 -2.11 8.31 0.77
N ILE A 83 -3.22 8.17 0.05
CA ILE A 83 -3.48 8.96 -1.17
C ILE A 83 -3.53 10.45 -0.82
N LYS A 84 -4.26 10.82 0.21
CA LYS A 84 -4.46 12.22 0.59
C LYS A 84 -3.21 12.87 1.16
N ASN A 85 -2.35 12.10 1.80
CA ASN A 85 -1.22 12.64 2.55
C ASN A 85 0.14 12.36 1.91
N SER A 86 0.19 11.75 0.73
CA SER A 86 1.43 11.62 -0.03
C SER A 86 1.57 12.79 -1.00
N ASP A 87 2.81 13.23 -1.25
CA ASP A 87 3.09 14.36 -2.13
C ASP A 87 3.39 13.95 -3.56
N PHE A 88 3.32 12.65 -3.87
CA PHE A 88 3.60 12.15 -5.21
C PHE A 88 2.47 12.49 -6.18
N SER A 89 2.84 12.95 -7.38
CA SER A 89 1.86 13.23 -8.43
C SER A 89 1.31 11.96 -9.07
N MET A 90 2.05 10.87 -8.98
CA MET A 90 1.64 9.57 -9.50
C MET A 90 1.88 8.49 -8.45
N LEU A 91 0.86 7.69 -8.19
CA LEU A 91 0.98 6.49 -7.37
C LEU A 91 0.78 5.26 -8.24
N TYR A 92 1.68 4.30 -8.11
CA TYR A 92 1.57 2.98 -8.73
C TYR A 92 1.17 1.97 -7.68
N TYR A 93 0.49 0.91 -8.11
CA TYR A 93 0.14 -0.19 -7.22
C TYR A 93 0.14 -1.50 -7.99
N LEU A 94 0.58 -2.56 -7.33
CA LEU A 94 0.73 -3.89 -7.90
C LEU A 94 -0.12 -4.91 -7.13
N PRO A 95 -1.47 -4.79 -7.16
CA PRO A 95 -2.33 -5.73 -6.44
C PRO A 95 -2.59 -6.99 -7.23
N PHE A 96 -3.03 -8.04 -6.53
CA PHE A 96 -3.58 -9.20 -7.22
C PHE A 96 -4.84 -8.78 -7.99
N ALA A 97 -5.05 -9.42 -9.14
CA ALA A 97 -6.15 -9.05 -10.06
C ALA A 97 -7.54 -9.08 -9.41
N GLU A 98 -7.74 -9.95 -8.42
CA GLU A 98 -9.02 -10.04 -7.70
C GLU A 98 -9.38 -8.77 -6.93
N LEU A 99 -8.40 -7.89 -6.68
CA LEU A 99 -8.60 -6.63 -5.97
C LEU A 99 -8.83 -5.43 -6.89
N GLU A 100 -8.92 -5.66 -8.20
CA GLU A 100 -9.07 -4.57 -9.18
C GLU A 100 -10.26 -3.67 -8.89
N GLY A 101 -11.41 -4.26 -8.58
CA GLY A 101 -12.62 -3.49 -8.30
C GLY A 101 -12.48 -2.60 -7.06
N PHE A 102 -11.84 -3.12 -6.02
CA PHE A 102 -11.63 -2.36 -4.80
C PHE A 102 -10.76 -1.14 -5.06
N TYR A 103 -9.59 -1.32 -5.69
CA TYR A 103 -8.69 -0.20 -5.96
C TYR A 103 -9.20 0.70 -7.08
N GLY A 104 -9.96 0.16 -8.03
CA GLY A 104 -10.65 0.95 -9.03
C GLY A 104 -11.62 1.95 -8.41
N SER A 105 -12.34 1.53 -7.35
CA SER A 105 -13.25 2.42 -6.64
C SER A 105 -12.54 3.55 -5.91
N MET A 106 -11.21 3.46 -5.76
CA MET A 106 -10.39 4.48 -5.12
C MET A 106 -9.56 5.30 -6.12
N GLY A 107 -9.86 5.16 -7.42
CA GLY A 107 -9.24 5.97 -8.46
C GLY A 107 -8.06 5.34 -9.17
N PHE A 108 -7.71 4.10 -8.85
CA PHE A 108 -6.66 3.38 -9.57
C PHE A 108 -7.20 2.76 -10.85
N ALA A 109 -6.41 2.83 -11.91
CA ALA A 109 -6.77 2.26 -13.21
C ALA A 109 -5.54 1.63 -13.84
N ALA A 110 -5.76 0.76 -14.84
CA ALA A 110 -4.65 0.17 -15.59
C ALA A 110 -3.77 1.27 -16.19
N VAL A 111 -2.48 1.04 -16.19
CA VAL A 111 -1.51 1.99 -16.75
C VAL A 111 -1.82 2.23 -18.22
N LYS A 112 -1.88 3.52 -18.60
CA LYS A 112 -2.22 3.93 -19.97
C LYS A 112 -1.01 3.95 -20.89
N ASP A 113 0.16 4.34 -20.37
CA ASP A 113 1.38 4.47 -21.15
C ASP A 113 2.53 3.80 -20.40
N MET A 114 2.85 2.58 -20.80
CA MET A 114 3.91 1.80 -20.16
C MET A 114 5.29 2.47 -20.28
N ALA A 115 5.49 3.31 -21.30
CA ALA A 115 6.76 4.01 -21.48
C ALA A 115 7.02 5.07 -20.40
N GLN A 116 5.96 5.53 -19.71
CA GLN A 116 6.07 6.50 -18.63
C GLN A 116 6.27 5.87 -17.25
N VAL A 117 6.13 4.55 -17.15
CA VAL A 117 6.27 3.85 -15.86
C VAL A 117 7.76 3.72 -15.53
N PRO A 118 8.16 4.07 -14.29
CA PRO A 118 9.55 3.89 -13.86
C PRO A 118 9.99 2.44 -14.01
N GLU A 119 11.24 2.24 -14.44
CA GLU A 119 11.78 0.90 -14.67
C GLU A 119 11.68 0.00 -13.44
N ALA A 120 11.93 0.55 -12.26
CA ALA A 120 11.85 -0.21 -11.02
C ALA A 120 10.46 -0.82 -10.80
N VAL A 121 9.39 -0.09 -11.17
CA VAL A 121 8.02 -0.56 -11.07
C VAL A 121 7.74 -1.66 -12.10
N LEU A 122 8.20 -1.46 -13.33
CA LEU A 122 8.06 -2.48 -14.39
C LEU A 122 8.74 -3.79 -14.01
N LYS A 123 9.97 -3.70 -13.49
CA LYS A 123 10.74 -4.89 -13.07
C LYS A 123 10.03 -5.62 -11.92
N LYS A 124 9.49 -4.87 -10.97
CA LYS A 124 8.77 -5.48 -9.84
C LYS A 124 7.50 -6.18 -10.31
N HIS A 125 6.76 -5.55 -11.22
CA HIS A 125 5.55 -6.14 -11.81
C HIS A 125 5.87 -7.45 -12.51
N GLU A 126 6.94 -7.47 -13.31
CA GLU A 126 7.39 -8.67 -13.99
C GLU A 126 7.79 -9.76 -12.99
N TRP A 127 8.54 -9.39 -11.95
CA TRP A 127 8.94 -10.31 -10.90
C TRP A 127 7.72 -10.93 -10.20
N CYS A 128 6.72 -10.11 -9.86
CA CYS A 128 5.50 -10.57 -9.20
C CYS A 128 4.77 -11.60 -10.05
N ASN A 129 4.60 -11.33 -11.35
CA ASN A 129 3.90 -12.25 -12.25
C ASN A 129 4.70 -13.52 -12.54
N SER A 130 6.03 -13.50 -12.35
CA SER A 130 6.88 -14.67 -12.50
C SER A 130 6.94 -15.55 -11.26
N ASN A 131 6.65 -14.97 -10.08
CA ASN A 131 6.87 -15.66 -8.79
C ASN A 131 5.59 -15.95 -8.02
N TYR A 132 4.49 -15.25 -8.28
CA TYR A 132 3.21 -15.52 -7.63
C TYR A 132 2.31 -16.36 -8.54
N ASP A 133 1.49 -17.21 -7.92
CA ASP A 133 0.55 -18.07 -8.66
C ASP A 133 -0.64 -17.29 -9.21
N LYS A 134 -0.95 -16.14 -8.62
CA LYS A 134 -2.06 -15.29 -9.05
C LYS A 134 -1.55 -14.14 -9.89
N PRO A 135 -2.31 -13.70 -10.90
CA PRO A 135 -1.90 -12.54 -11.71
C PRO A 135 -1.88 -11.27 -10.87
N VAL A 136 -0.87 -10.45 -11.11
CA VAL A 136 -0.65 -9.16 -10.44
C VAL A 136 -0.82 -8.06 -11.48
N LEU A 137 -1.66 -7.08 -11.15
CA LEU A 137 -1.92 -5.94 -12.03
C LEU A 137 -0.88 -4.85 -11.85
N LEU A 138 -0.81 -3.97 -12.83
CA LEU A 138 -0.06 -2.72 -12.74
C LEU A 138 -1.05 -1.58 -12.89
N LEU A 139 -1.35 -0.93 -11.78
CA LEU A 139 -2.30 0.17 -11.72
C LEU A 139 -1.60 1.50 -11.45
N GLU A 140 -2.26 2.58 -11.84
CA GLU A 140 -1.79 3.93 -11.57
C GLU A 140 -2.92 4.82 -11.12
N ARG A 141 -2.59 5.86 -10.36
CA ARG A 141 -3.50 6.92 -9.96
C ARG A 141 -2.75 8.24 -9.97
N SER A 142 -3.16 9.13 -10.86
CA SER A 142 -2.60 10.50 -10.88
C SER A 142 -3.37 11.39 -9.90
N LYS A 143 -2.65 12.36 -9.41
CA LYS A 143 -3.23 13.36 -8.52
C LYS A 143 -4.12 14.33 -9.26
#